data_dd646f75524818211fb515bdd993c2c6
#
_entry.id   dd646f75524818211fb515bdd993c2c6
#
_cell.length_a   1.000
_cell.length_b   1.000
_cell.length_c   1.000
_cell.angle_alpha   90.00
_cell.angle_beta   90.00
_cell.angle_gamma   90.00
#
_symmetry.space_group_name_H-M   'P 1'
#
loop_
_entity.id
_entity.type
_entity.pdbx_description
1 polymer ?
#
loop_
_entity_poly.entity_id
_entity_poly.type
_entity_poly.pdbx_seq_one_letter_code
_entity_poly.pdbx_strand_id
1 'polypeptide(L)'
;MKRSSGARLCATAAASVLSLALITGCSDASDDTKGSGKDAGGASASAASPTPAAEALTSAELEKLLLAQGEVKGYKVDSGDDTLPKSKSGVKTDKAACDPLAWATAGLAPGDTTANASNSVTEAKTPGTAAPSDPAAGLEDAFDVNLTFVGLSSYEGDGAQKAMKAVSDGVVACAGGFGLAADGEKSKVTKVTAEKGSGLGDESVAFAESVDMDGEGTATFHTEVVRKGSTLASFYTVNFAALASGEPTAIPAAVTQAQIAKLK
;
A
#
# COMPACT_ATOMS: atom_id res chain seq x y z
N MET A 1 -9.44 3.59 52.61
CA MET A 1 -8.34 3.72 53.63
C MET A 1 -7.04 3.22 53.01
N LYS A 2 -6.01 4.02 53.22
CA LYS A 2 -4.57 3.83 53.01
C LYS A 2 -4.01 4.02 51.60
N ARG A 3 -3.38 5.18 51.52
CA ARG A 3 -2.36 5.66 50.57
C ARG A 3 -1.07 4.85 50.72
N SER A 4 -0.29 4.72 49.66
CA SER A 4 1.17 4.79 49.76
C SER A 4 1.80 5.30 48.45
N SER A 5 2.45 6.40 48.62
CA SER A 5 3.33 7.08 47.66
C SER A 5 4.68 6.35 47.56
N GLY A 6 5.34 6.45 46.38
CA GLY A 6 6.71 6.01 46.24
C GLY A 6 7.31 6.60 44.96
N ALA A 7 7.70 7.87 45.04
CA ALA A 7 8.56 8.51 44.02
C ALA A 7 10.00 7.99 44.21
N ARG A 8 10.72 7.70 43.13
CA ARG A 8 12.18 7.83 43.04
C ARG A 8 12.59 8.26 41.65
N LEU A 9 13.05 9.52 41.61
CA LEU A 9 13.92 10.07 40.58
C LEU A 9 15.28 9.33 40.56
N CYS A 10 15.83 9.06 39.40
CA CYS A 10 17.27 9.05 39.15
C CYS A 10 17.52 9.60 37.77
N ALA A 11 18.06 10.81 37.73
CA ALA A 11 18.69 11.43 36.60
C ALA A 11 20.13 10.89 36.48
N THR A 12 20.55 10.53 35.28
CA THR A 12 22.00 10.51 34.93
C THR A 12 22.15 11.02 33.50
N ALA A 13 22.70 12.20 33.43
CA ALA A 13 23.28 12.78 32.23
C ALA A 13 24.64 12.11 31.92
N ALA A 14 24.91 11.81 30.68
CA ALA A 14 26.28 11.62 30.19
C ALA A 14 26.36 12.19 28.77
N ALA A 15 27.13 13.24 28.66
CA ALA A 15 27.53 13.93 27.45
C ALA A 15 28.76 13.26 26.82
N SER A 16 29.08 13.73 25.61
CA SER A 16 30.34 13.57 24.87
C SER A 16 30.28 12.51 23.74
N VAL A 17 30.81 12.68 22.52
CA VAL A 17 31.91 13.51 22.00
C VAL A 17 31.72 13.69 20.49
N LEU A 18 31.89 14.92 20.00
CA LEU A 18 32.12 15.24 18.59
C LEU A 18 33.47 14.69 18.15
N SER A 19 33.54 14.07 16.98
CA SER A 19 34.77 13.85 16.24
C SER A 19 34.61 14.37 14.82
N LEU A 20 35.03 15.62 14.59
CA LEU A 20 35.33 16.14 13.27
C LEU A 20 36.65 15.55 12.80
N ALA A 21 36.66 14.86 11.67
CA ALA A 21 37.87 14.56 10.92
C ALA A 21 37.83 15.36 9.61
N LEU A 22 38.49 16.51 9.62
CA LEU A 22 38.87 17.25 8.44
C LEU A 22 40.15 16.62 7.89
N ILE A 23 40.15 16.11 6.68
CA ILE A 23 41.33 15.76 5.92
C ILE A 23 41.42 16.71 4.73
N THR A 24 42.12 17.81 4.93
CA THR A 24 42.72 18.61 3.88
C THR A 24 44.06 18.02 3.55
N GLY A 25 44.30 17.62 2.31
CA GLY A 25 45.60 17.19 1.80
C GLY A 25 45.80 17.77 0.40
N CYS A 26 46.24 19.02 0.34
CA CYS A 26 46.99 19.53 -0.79
C CYS A 26 48.45 19.27 -0.50
N SER A 27 49.18 18.70 -1.43
CA SER A 27 50.66 18.82 -1.48
C SER A 27 51.07 18.89 -2.95
N ASP A 28 51.64 20.04 -3.25
CA ASP A 28 52.38 20.41 -4.45
C ASP A 28 53.82 19.90 -4.34
N ALA A 29 54.42 19.58 -5.44
CA ALA A 29 55.77 19.85 -5.88
C ALA A 29 56.45 18.66 -6.58
N SER A 30 56.62 18.84 -7.89
CA SER A 30 57.81 18.67 -8.75
C SER A 30 58.93 17.65 -8.39
N ASP A 31 59.22 16.72 -9.27
CA ASP A 31 60.36 16.82 -10.18
C ASP A 31 60.60 15.55 -11.02
N ASP A 32 61.10 15.75 -12.23
CA ASP A 32 61.57 14.90 -13.28
C ASP A 32 62.07 13.45 -12.96
N THR A 33 61.61 12.47 -13.78
CA THR A 33 62.57 11.71 -14.65
C THR A 33 61.81 10.80 -15.64
N LYS A 34 62.33 10.75 -16.87
CA LYS A 34 61.93 9.94 -18.04
C LYS A 34 61.77 8.45 -17.76
N GLY A 35 60.72 7.84 -18.35
CA GLY A 35 60.61 6.40 -18.54
C GLY A 35 59.42 6.02 -19.43
N SER A 36 59.75 5.66 -20.66
CA SER A 36 58.83 5.19 -21.72
C SER A 36 58.11 3.88 -21.32
N GLY A 37 56.80 3.78 -21.63
CA GLY A 37 56.14 2.47 -21.54
C GLY A 37 54.60 2.54 -21.62
N LYS A 38 54.07 2.46 -22.81
CA LYS A 38 52.79 1.85 -23.28
C LYS A 38 51.53 1.82 -22.41
N ASP A 39 50.53 2.47 -22.98
CA ASP A 39 49.11 2.13 -23.05
C ASP A 39 48.51 1.13 -22.04
N ALA A 40 47.65 1.63 -21.18
CA ALA A 40 46.42 0.96 -20.75
C ALA A 40 45.39 2.04 -20.46
N GLY A 41 44.34 2.12 -21.29
CA GLY A 41 43.20 3.01 -21.16
C GLY A 41 42.48 2.76 -19.85
N GLY A 42 42.67 3.62 -18.88
CA GLY A 42 41.83 3.72 -17.69
C GLY A 42 40.50 4.38 -18.09
N ALA A 43 39.49 3.58 -18.26
CA ALA A 43 38.12 4.09 -18.33
C ALA A 43 37.79 4.74 -16.98
N SER A 44 37.80 6.07 -16.97
CA SER A 44 37.26 6.86 -15.86
C SER A 44 35.79 6.55 -15.76
N ALA A 45 35.41 5.70 -14.81
CA ALA A 45 34.00 5.49 -14.45
C ALA A 45 33.51 6.85 -13.94
N SER A 46 32.79 7.55 -14.80
CA SER A 46 32.02 8.73 -14.41
C SER A 46 31.05 8.27 -13.35
N ALA A 47 31.29 8.60 -12.10
CA ALA A 47 30.35 8.40 -11.02
C ALA A 47 29.11 9.19 -11.38
N ALA A 48 28.02 8.48 -11.73
CA ALA A 48 26.73 9.09 -11.94
C ALA A 48 26.38 9.85 -10.65
N SER A 49 26.14 11.15 -10.78
CA SER A 49 25.61 11.94 -9.67
C SER A 49 24.35 11.25 -9.16
N PRO A 50 24.18 11.07 -7.84
CA PRO A 50 22.96 10.47 -7.34
C PRO A 50 21.77 11.32 -7.81
N THR A 51 20.85 10.68 -8.52
CA THR A 51 19.56 11.29 -8.84
C THR A 51 18.93 11.74 -7.52
N PRO A 52 18.42 12.99 -7.39
CA PRO A 52 17.75 13.41 -6.17
C PRO A 52 16.67 12.38 -5.82
N ALA A 53 16.67 11.94 -4.57
CA ALA A 53 15.62 11.06 -4.07
C ALA A 53 14.27 11.76 -4.32
N ALA A 54 13.32 11.04 -4.89
CA ALA A 54 11.97 11.59 -5.10
C ALA A 54 11.39 11.96 -3.72
N GLU A 55 10.92 13.18 -3.56
CA GLU A 55 10.21 13.63 -2.37
C GLU A 55 8.85 12.92 -2.32
N ALA A 56 8.44 12.50 -1.12
CA ALA A 56 7.12 11.93 -0.92
C ALA A 56 6.05 13.01 -1.07
N LEU A 57 4.93 12.65 -1.71
CA LEU A 57 3.74 13.49 -1.75
C LEU A 57 3.09 13.52 -0.36
N THR A 58 2.51 14.65 0.00
CA THR A 58 1.67 14.77 1.18
C THR A 58 0.31 14.09 0.99
N SER A 59 -0.41 13.79 2.07
CA SER A 59 -1.78 13.25 1.98
C SER A 59 -2.70 14.16 1.17
N ALA A 60 -2.61 15.48 1.33
CA ALA A 60 -3.41 16.45 0.56
C ALA A 60 -3.08 16.48 -0.94
N GLU A 61 -1.87 16.12 -1.34
CA GLU A 61 -1.49 15.93 -2.75
C GLU A 61 -1.99 14.60 -3.28
N LEU A 62 -1.93 13.53 -2.48
CA LEU A 62 -2.50 12.23 -2.83
C LEU A 62 -4.02 12.30 -3.01
N GLU A 63 -4.75 13.04 -2.16
CA GLU A 63 -6.19 13.27 -2.31
C GLU A 63 -6.56 13.85 -3.68
N LYS A 64 -5.74 14.74 -4.24
CA LYS A 64 -5.94 15.33 -5.58
C LYS A 64 -5.65 14.33 -6.71
N LEU A 65 -4.89 13.28 -6.44
CA LEU A 65 -4.56 12.21 -7.36
C LEU A 65 -5.57 11.07 -7.32
N LEU A 66 -6.41 10.96 -6.28
CA LEU A 66 -7.50 10.00 -6.26
C LEU A 66 -8.46 10.27 -7.44
N LEU A 67 -9.15 9.22 -7.86
CA LEU A 67 -10.21 9.34 -8.85
C LEU A 67 -11.30 10.29 -8.35
N ALA A 68 -11.77 11.17 -9.23
CA ALA A 68 -12.89 12.07 -8.97
C ALA A 68 -14.13 11.62 -9.74
N GLN A 69 -15.31 12.11 -9.30
CA GLN A 69 -16.57 11.80 -9.96
C GLN A 69 -16.52 12.19 -11.45
N GLY A 70 -16.89 11.24 -12.30
CA GLY A 70 -16.94 11.41 -13.77
C GLY A 70 -15.65 11.00 -14.49
N GLU A 71 -14.55 10.70 -13.79
CA GLU A 71 -13.29 10.26 -14.42
C GLU A 71 -13.35 8.80 -14.90
N VAL A 72 -14.22 7.97 -14.31
CA VAL A 72 -14.47 6.60 -14.76
C VAL A 72 -15.92 6.45 -15.17
N LYS A 73 -16.15 6.19 -16.45
CA LYS A 73 -17.52 6.04 -16.99
C LYS A 73 -18.19 4.80 -16.40
N GLY A 74 -19.41 4.96 -15.91
CA GLY A 74 -20.17 3.86 -15.34
C GLY A 74 -19.86 3.61 -13.86
N TYR A 75 -19.15 4.54 -13.21
CA TYR A 75 -18.83 4.46 -11.78
C TYR A 75 -19.21 5.73 -11.04
N LYS A 76 -19.54 5.58 -9.77
CA LYS A 76 -19.66 6.68 -8.80
C LYS A 76 -18.41 6.66 -7.94
N VAL A 77 -17.88 7.84 -7.63
CA VAL A 77 -16.74 8.00 -6.72
C VAL A 77 -17.22 8.68 -5.46
N ASP A 78 -16.89 8.10 -4.32
CA ASP A 78 -17.20 8.65 -3.01
C ASP A 78 -15.90 8.94 -2.26
N SER A 79 -15.72 10.19 -1.84
CA SER A 79 -14.57 10.64 -1.07
C SER A 79 -15.00 10.84 0.38
N GLY A 80 -14.30 10.22 1.32
CA GLY A 80 -14.61 10.33 2.75
C GLY A 80 -15.39 9.14 3.30
N ASP A 81 -15.16 7.97 2.72
CA ASP A 81 -15.71 6.72 3.22
C ASP A 81 -15.21 6.42 4.64
N ASP A 82 -16.14 6.37 5.58
CA ASP A 82 -15.86 6.02 6.98
C ASP A 82 -15.81 4.49 7.20
N THR A 83 -15.96 3.68 6.14
CA THR A 83 -15.93 2.21 6.24
C THR A 83 -14.53 1.63 6.31
N LEU A 84 -13.50 2.38 5.87
CA LEU A 84 -12.11 1.95 5.97
C LEU A 84 -11.46 2.46 7.26
N PRO A 85 -10.57 1.66 7.87
CA PRO A 85 -9.76 2.10 9.00
C PRO A 85 -8.95 3.36 8.67
N LYS A 86 -9.02 4.37 9.55
CA LYS A 86 -8.34 5.66 9.32
C LYS A 86 -6.83 5.63 9.56
N SER A 87 -6.33 4.58 10.18
CA SER A 87 -4.91 4.45 10.52
C SER A 87 -4.50 3.00 10.77
N LYS A 88 -3.22 2.74 10.63
CA LYS A 88 -2.60 1.44 10.93
C LYS A 88 -2.82 0.97 12.37
N SER A 89 -3.05 1.88 13.32
CA SER A 89 -3.32 1.51 14.70
C SER A 89 -4.65 0.76 14.88
N GLY A 90 -5.59 0.99 13.95
CA GLY A 90 -6.87 0.26 13.89
C GLY A 90 -6.77 -1.13 13.25
N VAL A 91 -5.67 -1.45 12.57
CA VAL A 91 -5.49 -2.72 11.84
C VAL A 91 -4.28 -3.46 12.41
N LYS A 92 -4.49 -4.66 12.93
CA LYS A 92 -3.43 -5.48 13.55
C LYS A 92 -3.56 -6.94 13.10
N THR A 93 -2.43 -7.57 12.87
CA THR A 93 -2.37 -9.01 12.63
C THR A 93 -1.70 -9.72 13.82
N ASP A 94 -1.88 -11.02 13.92
CA ASP A 94 -1.16 -11.88 14.87
C ASP A 94 0.26 -12.24 14.38
N LYS A 95 0.62 -11.84 13.15
CA LYS A 95 1.91 -12.07 12.51
C LYS A 95 2.38 -10.79 11.83
N ALA A 96 3.40 -10.14 12.34
CA ALA A 96 3.92 -8.88 11.80
C ALA A 96 4.29 -8.94 10.30
N ALA A 97 4.67 -10.11 9.79
CA ALA A 97 4.93 -10.30 8.36
C ALA A 97 3.66 -10.14 7.49
N CYS A 98 2.46 -10.22 8.08
CA CYS A 98 1.17 -10.08 7.39
C CYS A 98 0.60 -8.66 7.47
N ASP A 99 1.17 -7.77 8.30
CA ASP A 99 0.71 -6.39 8.45
C ASP A 99 0.65 -5.64 7.10
N PRO A 100 1.66 -5.75 6.20
CA PRO A 100 1.60 -5.06 4.90
C PRO A 100 0.41 -5.48 4.04
N LEU A 101 -0.04 -6.73 4.10
CA LEU A 101 -1.22 -7.23 3.38
C LEU A 101 -2.49 -6.62 3.97
N ALA A 102 -2.66 -6.73 5.28
CA ALA A 102 -3.82 -6.18 5.99
C ALA A 102 -3.95 -4.67 5.79
N TRP A 103 -2.83 -3.92 5.78
CA TRP A 103 -2.86 -2.48 5.50
C TRP A 103 -3.23 -2.18 4.04
N ALA A 104 -2.68 -2.94 3.08
CA ALA A 104 -3.01 -2.76 1.66
C ALA A 104 -4.50 -3.01 1.40
N THR A 105 -5.07 -4.08 1.96
CA THR A 105 -6.50 -4.42 1.86
C THR A 105 -7.39 -3.38 2.55
N ALA A 106 -6.89 -2.73 3.61
CA ALA A 106 -7.58 -1.62 4.28
C ALA A 106 -7.37 -0.24 3.60
N GLY A 107 -6.76 -0.17 2.42
CA GLY A 107 -6.47 1.09 1.74
C GLY A 107 -5.42 1.96 2.43
N LEU A 108 -4.68 1.40 3.39
CA LEU A 108 -3.60 2.05 4.13
C LEU A 108 -2.24 1.81 3.46
N ALA A 109 -1.25 2.63 3.83
CA ALA A 109 0.11 2.47 3.33
C ALA A 109 0.74 1.15 3.80
N PRO A 110 1.13 0.22 2.93
CA PRO A 110 1.74 -1.05 3.34
C PRO A 110 3.16 -0.93 3.89
N GLY A 111 3.83 0.22 3.71
CA GLY A 111 5.18 0.49 4.20
C GLY A 111 5.24 1.62 5.22
N ASP A 112 6.44 2.07 5.54
CA ASP A 112 6.68 3.09 6.55
C ASP A 112 6.52 4.50 5.96
N THR A 113 5.29 4.98 5.96
CA THR A 113 4.89 6.37 5.67
C THR A 113 3.56 6.68 6.34
N THR A 114 3.32 7.96 6.62
CA THR A 114 2.03 8.49 7.07
C THR A 114 1.26 9.20 5.94
N ALA A 115 1.90 9.40 4.78
CA ALA A 115 1.28 10.03 3.63
C ALA A 115 0.39 9.02 2.90
N ASN A 116 -0.90 9.05 3.19
CA ASN A 116 -1.91 8.26 2.49
C ASN A 116 -3.21 9.03 2.28
N ALA A 117 -3.97 8.62 1.28
CA ALA A 117 -5.33 9.06 1.00
C ALA A 117 -6.12 7.89 0.40
N SER A 118 -7.43 7.86 0.61
CA SER A 118 -8.28 6.80 0.07
C SER A 118 -9.65 7.34 -0.34
N ASN A 119 -10.29 6.62 -1.25
CA ASN A 119 -11.68 6.80 -1.63
C ASN A 119 -12.31 5.46 -2.01
N SER A 120 -13.59 5.48 -2.33
CA SER A 120 -14.29 4.32 -2.87
C SER A 120 -14.90 4.63 -4.24
N VAL A 121 -14.96 3.60 -5.07
CA VAL A 121 -15.47 3.64 -6.45
C VAL A 121 -16.49 2.53 -6.61
N THR A 122 -17.77 2.90 -6.77
CA THR A 122 -18.89 1.97 -6.89
C THR A 122 -19.34 1.87 -8.33
N GLU A 123 -19.54 0.67 -8.82
CA GLU A 123 -20.11 0.45 -10.14
C GLU A 123 -21.54 1.01 -10.19
N ALA A 124 -21.80 1.88 -11.16
CA ALA A 124 -23.14 2.45 -11.36
C ALA A 124 -23.97 1.47 -12.18
N LYS A 125 -24.92 0.79 -11.55
CA LYS A 125 -25.92 0.02 -12.32
C LYS A 125 -26.72 0.96 -13.21
N THR A 126 -26.81 0.64 -14.48
CA THR A 126 -27.83 1.25 -15.36
C THR A 126 -29.19 0.82 -14.84
N PRO A 127 -30.08 1.76 -14.47
CA PRO A 127 -31.42 1.38 -14.07
C PRO A 127 -32.03 0.48 -15.15
N GLY A 128 -32.41 -0.73 -14.77
CA GLY A 128 -33.15 -1.63 -15.66
C GLY A 128 -34.45 -0.93 -16.13
N THR A 129 -34.83 -1.14 -17.37
CA THR A 129 -36.01 -0.53 -17.96
C THR A 129 -37.34 -1.03 -17.35
N ALA A 130 -37.29 -2.02 -16.44
CA ALA A 130 -38.44 -2.52 -15.68
C ALA A 130 -38.03 -2.67 -14.21
N ALA A 131 -38.86 -2.17 -13.30
CA ALA A 131 -38.77 -2.51 -11.90
C ALA A 131 -38.91 -4.03 -11.75
N PRO A 132 -38.07 -4.71 -10.92
CA PRO A 132 -38.23 -6.13 -10.66
C PRO A 132 -39.64 -6.42 -10.20
N SER A 133 -40.28 -7.43 -10.78
CA SER A 133 -41.62 -7.85 -10.39
C SER A 133 -41.62 -8.50 -9.00
N ASP A 134 -40.45 -8.90 -8.53
CA ASP A 134 -40.17 -9.48 -7.21
C ASP A 134 -39.33 -8.51 -6.38
N PRO A 135 -39.82 -8.04 -5.22
CA PRO A 135 -39.05 -7.18 -4.31
C PRO A 135 -37.76 -7.82 -3.81
N ALA A 136 -37.70 -9.14 -3.65
CA ALA A 136 -36.52 -9.86 -3.23
C ALA A 136 -35.42 -9.81 -4.31
N ALA A 137 -35.79 -10.07 -5.57
CA ALA A 137 -34.85 -9.94 -6.70
C ALA A 137 -34.36 -8.51 -6.86
N GLY A 138 -35.16 -7.51 -6.57
CA GLY A 138 -34.75 -6.10 -6.57
C GLY A 138 -33.77 -5.76 -5.48
N LEU A 139 -33.84 -6.44 -4.34
CA LEU A 139 -32.87 -6.28 -3.25
C LEU A 139 -31.54 -6.97 -3.58
N GLU A 140 -31.57 -8.20 -4.08
CA GLU A 140 -30.37 -8.92 -4.55
C GLU A 140 -29.64 -8.11 -5.62
N ASP A 141 -30.37 -7.60 -6.61
CA ASP A 141 -29.83 -6.72 -7.63
C ASP A 141 -29.16 -5.46 -7.04
N ALA A 142 -29.70 -4.89 -5.98
CA ALA A 142 -29.13 -3.70 -5.35
C ALA A 142 -27.78 -3.98 -4.68
N PHE A 143 -27.55 -5.19 -4.17
CA PHE A 143 -26.29 -5.61 -3.54
C PHE A 143 -25.28 -6.21 -4.54
N ASP A 144 -25.70 -6.54 -5.75
CA ASP A 144 -24.82 -7.02 -6.80
C ASP A 144 -24.14 -5.84 -7.53
N VAL A 145 -23.32 -5.10 -6.82
CA VAL A 145 -22.47 -4.00 -7.32
C VAL A 145 -21.07 -4.15 -6.79
N ASN A 146 -20.09 -3.87 -7.65
CA ASN A 146 -18.69 -3.84 -7.25
C ASN A 146 -18.39 -2.51 -6.55
N LEU A 147 -17.96 -2.60 -5.28
CA LEU A 147 -17.42 -1.50 -4.51
C LEU A 147 -15.90 -1.69 -4.42
N THR A 148 -15.15 -0.80 -5.05
CA THR A 148 -13.68 -0.84 -5.04
C THR A 148 -13.15 0.26 -4.15
N PHE A 149 -12.37 -0.09 -3.15
CA PHE A 149 -11.60 0.83 -2.35
C PHE A 149 -10.25 1.08 -3.01
N VAL A 150 -9.86 2.34 -3.06
CA VAL A 150 -8.59 2.79 -3.63
C VAL A 150 -7.80 3.52 -2.57
N GLY A 151 -6.62 3.01 -2.23
CA GLY A 151 -5.67 3.65 -1.33
C GLY A 151 -4.45 4.15 -2.08
N LEU A 152 -4.03 5.38 -1.83
CA LEU A 152 -2.76 5.92 -2.32
C LEU A 152 -1.83 6.17 -1.15
N SER A 153 -0.55 5.86 -1.32
CA SER A 153 0.49 6.18 -0.34
C SER A 153 1.78 6.59 -1.05
N SER A 154 2.53 7.52 -0.48
CA SER A 154 3.76 8.03 -1.06
C SER A 154 4.92 7.93 -0.08
N TYR A 155 6.13 7.73 -0.62
CA TYR A 155 7.32 7.36 0.14
C TYR A 155 8.53 8.17 -0.31
N GLU A 156 9.41 8.46 0.63
CA GLU A 156 10.71 9.05 0.33
C GLU A 156 11.71 7.98 -0.15
N GLY A 157 12.61 8.39 -1.01
CA GLY A 157 13.73 7.57 -1.45
C GLY A 157 13.30 6.23 -2.06
N ASP A 158 13.76 5.13 -1.48
CA ASP A 158 13.45 3.74 -1.89
C ASP A 158 12.28 3.11 -1.09
N GLY A 159 11.55 3.93 -0.32
CA GLY A 159 10.47 3.45 0.55
C GLY A 159 9.35 2.72 -0.19
N ALA A 160 8.99 3.17 -1.40
CA ALA A 160 7.98 2.52 -2.22
C ALA A 160 8.40 1.10 -2.65
N GLN A 161 9.66 0.90 -3.07
CA GLN A 161 10.20 -0.41 -3.41
C GLN A 161 10.24 -1.33 -2.20
N LYS A 162 10.62 -0.80 -1.03
CA LYS A 162 10.62 -1.56 0.23
C LYS A 162 9.21 -1.98 0.63
N ALA A 163 8.23 -1.11 0.46
CA ALA A 163 6.83 -1.41 0.73
C ALA A 163 6.29 -2.48 -0.23
N MET A 164 6.57 -2.39 -1.53
CA MET A 164 6.22 -3.45 -2.49
C MET A 164 6.85 -4.79 -2.15
N LYS A 165 8.13 -4.77 -1.77
CA LYS A 165 8.81 -5.98 -1.31
C LYS A 165 8.15 -6.56 -0.07
N ALA A 166 7.76 -5.74 0.89
CA ALA A 166 7.09 -6.19 2.11
C ALA A 166 5.72 -6.84 1.80
N VAL A 167 4.96 -6.29 0.84
CA VAL A 167 3.72 -6.93 0.35
C VAL A 167 4.03 -8.28 -0.30
N SER A 168 4.99 -8.33 -1.23
CA SER A 168 5.36 -9.57 -1.92
C SER A 168 5.87 -10.65 -0.94
N ASP A 169 6.73 -10.29 0.01
CA ASP A 169 7.22 -11.20 1.05
C ASP A 169 6.06 -11.66 1.95
N GLY A 170 5.14 -10.74 2.28
CA GLY A 170 3.93 -11.03 3.06
C GLY A 170 3.04 -12.09 2.41
N VAL A 171 2.81 -12.01 1.09
CA VAL A 171 2.02 -13.01 0.35
C VAL A 171 2.59 -14.42 0.56
N VAL A 172 3.91 -14.57 0.53
CA VAL A 172 4.59 -15.85 0.74
C VAL A 172 4.52 -16.27 2.21
N ALA A 173 4.88 -15.37 3.13
CA ALA A 173 4.95 -15.66 4.57
C ALA A 173 3.58 -15.98 5.17
N CYS A 174 2.51 -15.40 4.61
CA CYS A 174 1.15 -15.52 5.12
C CYS A 174 0.27 -16.51 4.35
N ALA A 175 0.86 -17.35 3.48
CA ALA A 175 0.12 -18.34 2.69
C ALA A 175 -0.79 -19.26 3.52
N GLY A 176 -0.42 -19.54 4.78
CA GLY A 176 -1.20 -20.31 5.74
C GLY A 176 -2.22 -19.50 6.57
N GLY A 177 -2.46 -18.23 6.19
CA GLY A 177 -3.38 -17.34 6.88
C GLY A 177 -2.83 -16.69 8.15
N PHE A 178 -3.65 -15.83 8.75
CA PHE A 178 -3.33 -15.05 9.95
C PHE A 178 -4.62 -14.56 10.63
N GLY A 179 -4.51 -14.22 11.92
CA GLY A 179 -5.57 -13.51 12.64
C GLY A 179 -5.52 -12.02 12.35
N LEU A 180 -6.68 -11.41 12.05
CA LEU A 180 -6.85 -10.00 11.78
C LEU A 180 -7.74 -9.36 12.83
N ALA A 181 -7.39 -8.19 13.31
CA ALA A 181 -8.24 -7.30 14.09
C ALA A 181 -8.30 -5.94 13.43
N ALA A 182 -9.49 -5.49 13.05
CA ALA A 182 -9.73 -4.19 12.44
C ALA A 182 -10.86 -3.48 13.20
N ASP A 183 -10.60 -2.27 13.71
CA ASP A 183 -11.54 -1.43 14.46
C ASP A 183 -12.26 -2.16 15.61
N GLY A 184 -11.56 -3.11 16.24
CA GLY A 184 -12.06 -3.89 17.37
C GLY A 184 -12.75 -5.20 17.00
N GLU A 185 -13.08 -5.40 15.75
CA GLU A 185 -13.59 -6.66 15.23
C GLU A 185 -12.45 -7.62 14.91
N LYS A 186 -12.70 -8.92 15.10
CA LYS A 186 -11.71 -9.98 14.82
C LYS A 186 -12.21 -10.86 13.71
N SER A 187 -11.35 -11.16 12.77
CA SER A 187 -11.58 -12.11 11.71
C SER A 187 -10.36 -13.01 11.51
N LYS A 188 -10.53 -14.05 10.74
CA LYS A 188 -9.47 -15.00 10.44
C LYS A 188 -9.28 -15.14 8.95
N VAL A 189 -8.17 -14.66 8.45
CA VAL A 189 -7.68 -15.03 7.11
C VAL A 189 -7.17 -16.46 7.20
N THR A 190 -7.80 -17.39 6.49
CA THR A 190 -7.45 -18.82 6.52
C THR A 190 -6.39 -19.17 5.48
N LYS A 191 -6.28 -18.36 4.42
CA LYS A 191 -5.33 -18.56 3.33
C LYS A 191 -5.03 -17.24 2.62
N VAL A 192 -3.77 -17.08 2.19
CA VAL A 192 -3.35 -16.06 1.22
C VAL A 192 -2.82 -16.77 -0.02
N THR A 193 -3.24 -16.32 -1.19
CA THR A 193 -2.81 -16.90 -2.47
C THR A 193 -2.29 -15.79 -3.38
N ALA A 194 -1.09 -15.97 -3.93
CA ALA A 194 -0.57 -15.07 -4.95
C ALA A 194 -1.42 -15.13 -6.22
N GLU A 195 -1.68 -13.98 -6.83
CA GLU A 195 -2.41 -13.85 -8.07
C GLU A 195 -1.59 -13.13 -9.14
N LYS A 196 -2.07 -13.15 -10.36
CA LYS A 196 -1.46 -12.42 -11.46
C LYS A 196 -1.89 -10.95 -11.37
N GLY A 197 -0.96 -10.05 -11.11
CA GLY A 197 -1.20 -8.62 -11.16
C GLY A 197 -1.53 -8.12 -12.58
N SER A 198 -2.11 -6.92 -12.64
CA SER A 198 -2.49 -6.25 -13.90
C SER A 198 -1.29 -5.94 -14.80
N GLY A 199 -0.08 -5.84 -14.24
CA GLY A 199 1.12 -5.39 -14.93
C GLY A 199 1.14 -3.88 -15.19
N LEU A 200 0.26 -3.13 -14.53
CA LEU A 200 0.25 -1.67 -14.57
C LEU A 200 1.38 -1.09 -13.71
N GLY A 201 1.73 0.17 -13.96
CA GLY A 201 2.79 0.87 -13.23
C GLY A 201 4.18 0.34 -13.54
N ASP A 202 5.07 0.46 -12.57
CA ASP A 202 6.44 -0.03 -12.65
C ASP A 202 6.56 -1.46 -12.07
N GLU A 203 5.64 -1.82 -11.18
CA GLU A 203 5.56 -3.11 -10.48
C GLU A 203 4.13 -3.30 -9.96
N SER A 204 3.62 -4.53 -9.99
CA SER A 204 2.34 -4.89 -9.37
C SER A 204 2.42 -6.22 -8.64
N VAL A 205 1.74 -6.32 -7.50
CA VAL A 205 1.56 -7.53 -6.70
C VAL A 205 0.08 -7.69 -6.43
N ALA A 206 -0.47 -8.85 -6.81
CA ALA A 206 -1.87 -9.19 -6.54
C ALA A 206 -1.95 -10.45 -5.69
N PHE A 207 -2.94 -10.49 -4.81
CA PHE A 207 -3.19 -11.63 -3.93
C PHE A 207 -4.67 -11.73 -3.57
N ALA A 208 -5.08 -12.94 -3.21
CA ALA A 208 -6.39 -13.23 -2.66
C ALA A 208 -6.28 -13.67 -1.20
N GLU A 209 -7.19 -13.21 -0.37
CA GLU A 209 -7.35 -13.57 1.04
C GLU A 209 -8.66 -14.32 1.22
N SER A 210 -8.59 -15.56 1.70
CA SER A 210 -9.77 -16.34 2.10
C SER A 210 -10.04 -16.09 3.58
N VAL A 211 -11.20 -15.54 3.88
CA VAL A 211 -11.61 -15.13 5.24
C VAL A 211 -12.72 -16.05 5.74
N ASP A 212 -12.59 -16.55 6.95
CA ASP A 212 -13.65 -17.30 7.63
C ASP A 212 -14.79 -16.34 8.01
N MET A 213 -15.99 -16.68 7.62
CA MET A 213 -17.22 -15.92 7.91
C MET A 213 -17.96 -16.51 9.12
N ASP A 214 -17.24 -16.73 10.21
CA ASP A 214 -17.77 -17.23 11.50
C ASP A 214 -18.56 -18.54 11.38
N GLY A 215 -18.10 -19.45 10.48
CA GLY A 215 -18.73 -20.75 10.25
C GLY A 215 -19.86 -20.74 9.20
N GLU A 216 -20.17 -19.58 8.61
CA GLU A 216 -21.13 -19.46 7.49
C GLU A 216 -20.46 -19.73 6.14
N GLY A 217 -19.17 -20.07 6.12
CA GLY A 217 -18.41 -20.36 4.92
C GLY A 217 -17.10 -19.56 4.87
N THR A 218 -16.60 -19.39 3.66
CA THR A 218 -15.37 -18.64 3.39
C THR A 218 -15.62 -17.63 2.29
N ALA A 219 -15.32 -16.36 2.54
CA ALA A 219 -15.30 -15.32 1.53
C ALA A 219 -13.88 -15.17 0.96
N THR A 220 -13.76 -14.84 -0.33
CA THR A 220 -12.48 -14.55 -0.96
C THR A 220 -12.44 -13.10 -1.41
N PHE A 221 -11.42 -12.38 -0.95
CA PHE A 221 -11.18 -10.99 -1.26
C PHE A 221 -9.93 -10.85 -2.10
N HIS A 222 -9.96 -9.95 -3.08
CA HIS A 222 -8.88 -9.72 -4.02
C HIS A 222 -8.29 -8.34 -3.81
N THR A 223 -6.98 -8.27 -3.65
CA THR A 223 -6.22 -7.04 -3.47
C THR A 223 -5.10 -6.98 -4.50
N GLU A 224 -4.90 -5.82 -5.10
CA GLU A 224 -3.74 -5.52 -5.93
C GLU A 224 -3.07 -4.25 -5.45
N VAL A 225 -1.73 -4.29 -5.36
CA VAL A 225 -0.88 -3.12 -5.08
C VAL A 225 -0.03 -2.84 -6.30
N VAL A 226 -0.08 -1.61 -6.79
CA VAL A 226 0.66 -1.15 -7.97
C VAL A 226 1.58 -0.01 -7.56
N ARG A 227 2.87 -0.09 -7.92
CA ARG A 227 3.84 0.98 -7.73
C ARG A 227 4.00 1.80 -9.00
N LYS A 228 4.00 3.12 -8.84
CA LYS A 228 4.39 4.08 -9.87
C LYS A 228 5.30 5.14 -9.25
N GLY A 229 6.57 5.13 -9.61
CA GLY A 229 7.58 6.00 -8.99
C GLY A 229 7.69 5.76 -7.48
N SER A 230 7.50 6.81 -6.69
CA SER A 230 7.48 6.79 -5.23
C SER A 230 6.10 6.56 -4.62
N THR A 231 5.06 6.33 -5.44
CA THR A 231 3.67 6.17 -5.01
C THR A 231 3.20 4.73 -5.18
N LEU A 232 2.46 4.22 -4.21
CA LEU A 232 1.71 2.98 -4.31
C LEU A 232 0.21 3.27 -4.40
N ALA A 233 -0.48 2.51 -5.24
CA ALA A 233 -1.92 2.43 -5.27
C ALA A 233 -2.34 1.01 -4.88
N SER A 234 -3.18 0.87 -3.86
CA SER A 234 -3.83 -0.39 -3.50
C SER A 234 -5.29 -0.37 -3.92
N PHE A 235 -5.76 -1.51 -4.42
CA PHE A 235 -7.12 -1.72 -4.85
C PHE A 235 -7.67 -2.95 -4.16
N TYR A 236 -8.86 -2.83 -3.58
CA TYR A 236 -9.58 -3.90 -2.94
C TYR A 236 -11.06 -3.82 -3.35
N THR A 237 -11.64 -4.92 -3.83
CA THR A 237 -13.01 -4.91 -4.33
C THR A 237 -13.88 -5.88 -3.54
N VAL A 238 -15.05 -5.41 -3.17
CA VAL A 238 -16.13 -6.17 -2.53
C VAL A 238 -17.39 -6.13 -3.40
N ASN A 239 -18.07 -7.28 -3.50
CA ASN A 239 -19.40 -7.39 -4.04
C ASN A 239 -20.21 -8.25 -3.06
N PHE A 240 -21.22 -7.66 -2.42
CA PHE A 240 -21.96 -8.33 -1.35
C PHE A 240 -22.82 -9.52 -1.84
N ALA A 241 -23.36 -9.45 -3.05
CA ALA A 241 -24.09 -10.58 -3.64
C ALA A 241 -23.11 -11.73 -3.98
N ALA A 242 -21.93 -11.41 -4.51
CA ALA A 242 -20.89 -12.38 -4.77
C ALA A 242 -20.37 -13.03 -3.48
N LEU A 243 -20.22 -12.26 -2.39
CA LEU A 243 -19.88 -12.80 -1.07
C LEU A 243 -20.92 -13.80 -0.57
N ALA A 244 -22.21 -13.49 -0.72
CA ALA A 244 -23.31 -14.36 -0.29
C ALA A 244 -23.42 -15.64 -1.14
N SER A 245 -23.09 -15.57 -2.43
CA SER A 245 -23.13 -16.72 -3.35
C SER A 245 -21.82 -17.52 -3.41
N GLY A 246 -20.72 -16.97 -2.87
CA GLY A 246 -19.37 -17.55 -2.99
C GLY A 246 -18.73 -17.33 -4.37
N GLU A 247 -19.31 -16.45 -5.20
CA GLU A 247 -18.76 -16.11 -6.50
C GLU A 247 -17.50 -15.22 -6.37
N PRO A 248 -16.50 -15.42 -7.23
CA PRO A 248 -15.29 -14.60 -7.19
C PRO A 248 -15.58 -13.18 -7.69
N THR A 249 -15.02 -12.18 -7.00
CA THR A 249 -15.09 -10.77 -7.39
C THR A 249 -13.75 -10.33 -7.94
N ALA A 250 -13.75 -9.72 -9.13
CA ALA A 250 -12.53 -9.18 -9.73
C ALA A 250 -12.41 -7.67 -9.50
N ILE A 251 -11.17 -7.18 -9.37
CA ILE A 251 -10.89 -5.76 -9.35
C ILE A 251 -11.16 -5.18 -10.75
N PRO A 252 -12.04 -4.16 -10.90
CA PRO A 252 -12.39 -3.62 -12.21
C PRO A 252 -11.20 -2.96 -12.91
N ALA A 253 -10.80 -3.47 -14.08
CA ALA A 253 -9.67 -2.95 -14.84
C ALA A 253 -9.82 -1.47 -15.24
N ALA A 254 -11.04 -0.99 -15.45
CA ALA A 254 -11.31 0.42 -15.75
C ALA A 254 -10.90 1.34 -14.59
N VAL A 255 -11.12 0.90 -13.34
CA VAL A 255 -10.77 1.66 -12.13
C VAL A 255 -9.25 1.68 -11.96
N THR A 256 -8.59 0.52 -12.03
CA THR A 256 -7.14 0.42 -11.86
C THR A 256 -6.39 1.22 -12.93
N GLN A 257 -6.77 1.09 -14.20
CA GLN A 257 -6.16 1.81 -15.32
C GLN A 257 -6.31 3.33 -15.16
N ALA A 258 -7.53 3.80 -14.83
CA ALA A 258 -7.80 5.22 -14.65
C ALA A 258 -6.99 5.80 -13.48
N GLN A 259 -6.92 5.07 -12.35
CA GLN A 259 -6.16 5.55 -11.19
C GLN A 259 -4.66 5.57 -11.47
N ILE A 260 -4.09 4.53 -12.07
CA ILE A 260 -2.65 4.49 -12.35
C ILE A 260 -2.25 5.54 -13.39
N ALA A 261 -3.12 5.86 -14.35
CA ALA A 261 -2.87 6.93 -15.33
C ALA A 261 -2.71 8.32 -14.71
N LYS A 262 -3.24 8.56 -13.50
CA LYS A 262 -3.07 9.83 -12.74
C LYS A 262 -1.75 9.91 -12.00
N LEU A 263 -1.06 8.79 -11.78
CA LEU A 263 0.22 8.75 -11.09
C LEU A 263 1.38 9.00 -12.08
N LYS A 264 2.45 9.66 -11.59
CA LYS A 264 3.62 10.05 -12.39
C LYS A 264 4.79 9.10 -12.15
#